data_2cc9570e99654018325a72d4edc12079
#
_entry.id   2cc9570e99654018325a72d4edc12079
#
_cell.length_a   1.000
_cell.length_b   1.000
_cell.length_c   1.000
_cell.angle_alpha   90.00
_cell.angle_beta   90.00
_cell.angle_gamma   90.00
#
_symmetry.space_group_name_H-M   'P 1'
#
loop_
_entity.id
_entity.type
_entity.pdbx_description
1 polymer ?
#
loop_
_entity_poly.entity_id
_entity_poly.type
_entity_poly.pdbx_seq_one_letter_code
_entity_poly.pdbx_strand_id
1 'polypeptide(L)'
;GLFAVAKGPGSFTGLRVGISAVKGLAFALSKPCAAVSTLEAMAYNVTAYDCVVCAAMDARCNQVYVALFRVNGGKVERLTEEECLKTDEAARMLSEYDDDIMLVGDGAFIMKKATDNEGLENVKIAPDPLRYQTGYGVCLAAVNAPQLTPEQLMPMYLKLPQAQRELMAKNAEAYKERKE
;
A
#
# COMPACT_ATOMS: atom_id res chain seq x y z
N GLY A 1 -15.21 21.33 -0.47
CA GLY A 1 -14.29 20.39 0.16
C GLY A 1 -14.77 18.95 0.01
N LEU A 2 -13.88 17.97 0.15
CA LEU A 2 -14.18 16.55 0.12
C LEU A 2 -13.54 15.85 1.33
N PHE A 3 -13.98 14.63 1.64
CA PHE A 3 -13.35 13.77 2.62
C PHE A 3 -12.48 12.73 1.91
N ALA A 4 -11.21 12.64 2.27
CA ALA A 4 -10.27 11.65 1.73
C ALA A 4 -9.98 10.55 2.75
N VAL A 5 -9.81 9.31 2.28
CA VAL A 5 -9.46 8.17 3.12
C VAL A 5 -8.58 7.18 2.35
N ALA A 6 -7.62 6.56 3.06
CA ALA A 6 -6.88 5.44 2.54
C ALA A 6 -7.82 4.21 2.41
N LYS A 7 -7.94 3.68 1.20
CA LYS A 7 -8.79 2.50 0.91
C LYS A 7 -8.09 1.17 1.12
N GLY A 8 -6.77 1.17 1.33
CA GLY A 8 -5.90 0.00 1.43
C GLY A 8 -4.72 0.07 0.45
N PRO A 9 -3.80 -0.90 0.55
CA PRO A 9 -3.81 -2.04 1.47
C PRO A 9 -3.61 -1.62 2.94
N GLY A 10 -3.96 -2.50 3.88
CA GLY A 10 -3.81 -2.24 5.32
C GLY A 10 -4.59 -3.20 6.20
N SER A 11 -4.66 -2.88 7.50
CA SER A 11 -5.44 -3.64 8.48
C SER A 11 -6.90 -3.74 8.07
N PHE A 12 -7.42 -4.96 7.95
CA PHE A 12 -8.81 -5.24 7.56
C PHE A 12 -9.84 -4.50 8.43
N THR A 13 -9.65 -4.54 9.75
CA THR A 13 -10.51 -3.83 10.71
C THR A 13 -10.31 -2.31 10.60
N GLY A 14 -9.05 -1.86 10.55
CA GLY A 14 -8.72 -0.43 10.48
C GLY A 14 -9.32 0.24 9.24
N LEU A 15 -9.21 -0.39 8.07
CA LEU A 15 -9.80 0.11 6.83
C LEU A 15 -11.32 0.24 6.93
N ARG A 16 -12.00 -0.78 7.48
CA ARG A 16 -13.45 -0.74 7.65
C ARG A 16 -13.91 0.36 8.59
N VAL A 17 -13.23 0.51 9.73
CA VAL A 17 -13.53 1.57 10.70
C VAL A 17 -13.32 2.94 10.09
N GLY A 18 -12.17 3.18 9.47
CA GLY A 18 -11.85 4.46 8.83
C GLY A 18 -12.81 4.83 7.71
N ILE A 19 -13.08 3.88 6.80
CA ILE A 19 -14.02 4.08 5.69
C ILE A 19 -15.44 4.34 6.20
N SER A 20 -15.91 3.58 7.21
CA SER A 20 -17.26 3.78 7.77
C SER A 20 -17.38 5.14 8.42
N ALA A 21 -16.38 5.61 9.16
CA ALA A 21 -16.35 6.93 9.75
C ALA A 21 -16.43 8.04 8.69
N VAL A 22 -15.61 7.93 7.63
CA VAL A 22 -15.61 8.90 6.53
C VAL A 22 -16.93 8.89 5.76
N LYS A 23 -17.52 7.71 5.50
CA LYS A 23 -18.87 7.59 4.91
C LYS A 23 -19.91 8.35 5.74
N GLY A 24 -19.94 8.13 7.05
CA GLY A 24 -20.87 8.79 7.95
C GLY A 24 -20.76 10.31 7.93
N LEU A 25 -19.53 10.83 8.02
CA LEU A 25 -19.24 12.27 7.96
C LEU A 25 -19.64 12.88 6.60
N ALA A 26 -19.25 12.23 5.52
CA ALA A 26 -19.52 12.69 4.17
C ALA A 26 -21.03 12.69 3.86
N PHE A 27 -21.74 11.64 4.28
CA PHE A 27 -23.19 11.54 4.14
C PHE A 27 -23.90 12.66 4.93
N ALA A 28 -23.55 12.84 6.21
CA ALA A 28 -24.17 13.86 7.07
C ALA A 28 -23.96 15.29 6.57
N LEU A 29 -22.84 15.56 5.90
CA LEU A 29 -22.47 16.89 5.40
C LEU A 29 -22.72 17.08 3.90
N SER A 30 -23.30 16.08 3.22
CA SER A 30 -23.54 16.07 1.76
C SER A 30 -22.26 16.44 0.98
N LYS A 31 -21.13 15.80 1.34
CA LYS A 31 -19.82 16.02 0.72
C LYS A 31 -19.36 14.79 -0.04
N PRO A 32 -18.63 14.98 -1.16
CA PRO A 32 -18.00 13.88 -1.86
C PRO A 32 -16.85 13.27 -1.05
N CYS A 33 -16.45 12.05 -1.44
CA CYS A 33 -15.30 11.33 -0.91
C CYS A 33 -14.22 11.13 -1.97
N ALA A 34 -12.99 10.89 -1.52
CA ALA A 34 -11.91 10.34 -2.34
C ALA A 34 -11.29 9.13 -1.63
N ALA A 35 -11.13 8.04 -2.37
CA ALA A 35 -10.48 6.83 -1.92
C ALA A 35 -9.08 6.73 -2.55
N VAL A 36 -8.03 6.80 -1.73
CA VAL A 36 -6.65 6.76 -2.21
C VAL A 36 -5.94 5.48 -1.76
N SER A 37 -4.95 5.05 -2.54
CA SER A 37 -4.08 3.96 -2.13
C SER A 37 -3.27 4.34 -0.89
N THR A 38 -3.14 3.42 0.07
CA THR A 38 -2.26 3.61 1.23
C THR A 38 -0.79 3.71 0.78
N LEU A 39 -0.39 2.92 -0.23
CA LEU A 39 0.97 2.93 -0.77
C LEU A 39 1.26 4.24 -1.51
N GLU A 40 0.32 4.72 -2.30
CA GLU A 40 0.44 6.00 -2.98
C GLU A 40 0.53 7.17 -2.00
N ALA A 41 -0.29 7.19 -0.95
CA ALA A 41 -0.23 8.22 0.08
C ALA A 41 1.15 8.30 0.76
N MET A 42 1.86 7.17 0.91
CA MET A 42 3.23 7.15 1.44
C MET A 42 4.24 7.73 0.45
N ALA A 43 4.07 7.53 -0.86
CA ALA A 43 4.95 8.13 -1.86
C ALA A 43 4.88 9.67 -1.84
N TYR A 44 3.72 10.24 -1.54
CA TYR A 44 3.57 11.69 -1.38
C TYR A 44 4.32 12.29 -0.18
N ASN A 45 4.76 11.48 0.79
CA ASN A 45 5.54 11.99 1.92
C ASN A 45 6.99 12.35 1.53
N VAL A 46 7.50 11.83 0.42
CA VAL A 46 8.90 11.98 -0.02
C VAL A 46 9.05 12.81 -1.29
N THR A 47 8.09 13.67 -1.58
CA THR A 47 8.06 14.52 -2.79
C THR A 47 9.20 15.53 -2.89
N ALA A 48 9.98 15.72 -1.82
CA ALA A 48 11.19 16.54 -1.84
C ALA A 48 12.42 15.84 -2.46
N TYR A 49 12.31 14.54 -2.78
CA TYR A 49 13.40 13.73 -3.33
C TYR A 49 13.01 13.26 -4.75
N ASP A 50 13.93 13.45 -5.71
CA ASP A 50 13.76 12.88 -7.04
C ASP A 50 14.32 11.44 -7.02
N CYS A 51 13.43 10.44 -7.01
CA CYS A 51 13.80 9.04 -6.83
C CYS A 51 12.65 8.10 -7.26
N VAL A 52 12.96 6.82 -7.33
CA VAL A 52 11.94 5.76 -7.33
C VAL A 52 11.55 5.47 -5.88
N VAL A 53 10.27 5.48 -5.57
CA VAL A 53 9.73 5.15 -4.25
C VAL A 53 9.16 3.75 -4.29
N CYS A 54 9.71 2.86 -3.47
CA CYS A 54 9.10 1.57 -3.17
C CYS A 54 8.27 1.70 -1.90
N ALA A 55 6.98 1.83 -2.06
CA ALA A 55 6.04 1.81 -0.94
C ALA A 55 5.74 0.36 -0.58
N ALA A 56 6.13 -0.07 0.62
CA ALA A 56 6.00 -1.44 1.07
C ALA A 56 5.37 -1.54 2.46
N MET A 57 4.36 -2.40 2.62
CA MET A 57 3.76 -2.73 3.89
C MET A 57 3.91 -4.24 4.19
N ASP A 58 4.20 -4.57 5.47
CA ASP A 58 4.32 -5.97 5.88
C ASP A 58 2.98 -6.71 5.73
N ALA A 59 2.93 -7.66 4.79
CA ALA A 59 1.77 -8.51 4.54
C ALA A 59 1.85 -9.86 5.28
N ARG A 60 2.83 -10.02 6.20
CA ARG A 60 3.16 -11.24 6.95
C ARG A 60 3.65 -12.39 6.06
N CYS A 61 4.23 -13.44 6.69
CA CYS A 61 4.69 -14.65 6.00
C CYS A 61 5.70 -14.35 4.88
N ASN A 62 6.67 -13.48 5.12
CA ASN A 62 7.69 -13.05 4.16
C ASN A 62 7.10 -12.47 2.86
N GLN A 63 5.97 -11.76 2.98
CA GLN A 63 5.32 -11.05 1.88
C GLN A 63 5.14 -9.59 2.24
N VAL A 64 5.09 -8.75 1.21
CA VAL A 64 4.81 -7.32 1.30
C VAL A 64 3.68 -6.94 0.35
N TYR A 65 2.86 -5.99 0.76
CA TYR A 65 2.08 -5.20 -0.18
C TYR A 65 3.02 -4.14 -0.73
N VAL A 66 3.17 -4.08 -2.04
CA VAL A 66 4.14 -3.22 -2.69
C VAL A 66 3.56 -2.53 -3.92
N ALA A 67 3.96 -1.30 -4.15
CA ALA A 67 3.80 -0.59 -5.41
C ALA A 67 4.97 0.39 -5.57
N LEU A 68 5.35 0.65 -6.82
CA LEU A 68 6.42 1.57 -7.16
C LEU A 68 5.85 2.87 -7.73
N PHE A 69 6.51 3.95 -7.37
CA PHE A 69 6.18 5.29 -7.83
C PHE A 69 7.47 6.02 -8.22
N ARG A 70 7.40 6.89 -9.20
CA ARG A 70 8.45 7.85 -9.52
C ARG A 70 8.11 9.20 -8.92
N VAL A 71 9.03 9.77 -8.20
CA VAL A 71 8.94 11.17 -7.76
C VAL A 71 9.94 11.98 -8.57
N ASN A 72 9.44 13.03 -9.22
CA ASN A 72 10.26 13.97 -9.98
C ASN A 72 9.63 15.36 -9.92
N GLY A 73 10.40 16.37 -9.49
CA GLY A 73 9.95 17.75 -9.34
C GLY A 73 8.69 17.89 -8.49
N GLY A 74 8.57 17.09 -7.42
CA GLY A 74 7.43 17.10 -6.51
C GLY A 74 6.17 16.40 -7.04
N LYS A 75 6.20 15.81 -8.23
CA LYS A 75 5.10 15.02 -8.80
C LYS A 75 5.31 13.55 -8.52
N VAL A 76 4.23 12.86 -8.22
CA VAL A 76 4.20 11.40 -7.99
C VAL A 76 3.52 10.75 -9.19
N GLU A 77 4.23 9.84 -9.84
CA GLU A 77 3.74 9.02 -10.94
C GLU A 77 3.76 7.55 -10.51
N ARG A 78 2.68 6.83 -10.75
CA ARG A 78 2.60 5.39 -10.48
C ARG A 78 3.35 4.62 -11.56
N LEU A 79 4.27 3.74 -11.15
CA LEU A 79 5.01 2.85 -12.05
C LEU A 79 4.40 1.45 -12.10
N THR A 80 3.87 0.94 -10.96
CA THR A 80 3.27 -0.40 -10.89
C THR A 80 1.93 -0.38 -10.17
N GLU A 81 1.09 -1.38 -10.43
CA GLU A 81 -0.09 -1.63 -9.62
C GLU A 81 0.29 -2.13 -8.21
N GLU A 82 -0.69 -2.10 -7.30
CA GLU A 82 -0.49 -2.67 -5.97
C GLU A 82 -0.54 -4.19 -6.02
N GLU A 83 0.52 -4.82 -5.56
CA GLU A 83 0.64 -6.27 -5.50
C GLU A 83 0.98 -6.78 -4.10
N CYS A 84 0.71 -8.07 -3.87
CA CYS A 84 1.19 -8.78 -2.70
C CYS A 84 2.22 -9.81 -3.14
N LEU A 85 3.49 -9.48 -2.99
CA LEU A 85 4.62 -10.29 -3.46
C LEU A 85 5.40 -10.87 -2.28
N LYS A 86 6.20 -11.92 -2.55
CA LYS A 86 7.27 -12.31 -1.65
C LYS A 86 8.36 -11.23 -1.67
N THR A 87 9.08 -11.11 -0.58
CA THR A 87 10.12 -10.06 -0.44
C THR A 87 11.24 -10.20 -1.47
N ASP A 88 11.62 -11.44 -1.83
CA ASP A 88 12.61 -11.71 -2.87
C ASP A 88 12.12 -11.37 -4.30
N GLU A 89 10.83 -11.61 -4.57
CA GLU A 89 10.20 -11.21 -5.84
C GLU A 89 10.15 -9.68 -5.95
N ALA A 90 9.75 -9.00 -4.88
CA ALA A 90 9.71 -7.55 -4.83
C ALA A 90 11.11 -6.92 -4.92
N ALA A 91 12.15 -7.54 -4.32
CA ALA A 91 13.52 -7.06 -4.44
C ALA A 91 14.06 -7.20 -5.89
N ARG A 92 13.76 -8.31 -6.58
CA ARG A 92 14.11 -8.48 -8.00
C ARG A 92 13.41 -7.47 -8.90
N MET A 93 12.15 -7.11 -8.62
CA MET A 93 11.47 -6.04 -9.37
C MET A 93 12.21 -4.70 -9.23
N LEU A 94 12.82 -4.43 -8.07
CA LEU A 94 13.61 -3.21 -7.87
C LEU A 94 14.94 -3.20 -8.62
N SER A 95 15.51 -4.35 -8.94
CA SER A 95 16.76 -4.45 -9.73
C SER A 95 16.61 -3.98 -11.20
N GLU A 96 15.40 -3.77 -11.67
CA GLU A 96 15.12 -3.21 -12.99
C GLU A 96 15.30 -1.68 -13.06
N TYR A 97 15.55 -1.02 -11.90
CA TYR A 97 15.67 0.43 -11.79
C TYR A 97 17.08 0.83 -11.37
N ASP A 98 17.76 1.63 -12.20
CA ASP A 98 19.09 2.21 -11.90
C ASP A 98 19.01 3.50 -11.07
N ASP A 99 17.78 4.05 -10.87
CA ASP A 99 17.54 5.25 -10.07
C ASP A 99 17.84 5.02 -8.58
N ASP A 100 18.07 6.10 -7.82
CA ASP A 100 18.01 6.02 -6.35
C ASP A 100 16.62 5.54 -5.92
N ILE A 101 16.57 4.51 -5.06
CA ILE A 101 15.32 3.91 -4.58
C ILE A 101 15.13 4.26 -3.11
N MET A 102 13.96 4.80 -2.78
CA MET A 102 13.58 5.12 -1.40
C MET A 102 12.46 4.19 -0.91
N LEU A 103 12.74 3.43 0.15
CA LEU A 103 11.78 2.53 0.78
C LEU A 103 10.94 3.29 1.80
N VAL A 104 9.60 3.21 1.66
CA VAL A 104 8.63 3.76 2.63
C VAL A 104 7.67 2.67 3.11
N GLY A 105 7.05 2.88 4.27
CA GLY A 105 6.13 1.95 4.92
C GLY A 105 6.78 1.09 6.00
N ASP A 106 5.97 0.32 6.72
CA ASP A 106 6.43 -0.61 7.77
C ASP A 106 7.14 -1.85 7.21
N GLY A 107 6.96 -2.15 5.92
CA GLY A 107 7.71 -3.16 5.18
C GLY A 107 9.12 -2.72 4.74
N ALA A 108 9.51 -1.45 4.93
CA ALA A 108 10.78 -0.91 4.44
C ALA A 108 12.02 -1.67 4.96
N PHE A 109 12.04 -2.09 6.23
CA PHE A 109 13.18 -2.84 6.78
C PHE A 109 13.27 -4.27 6.22
N ILE A 110 12.13 -4.90 6.01
CA ILE A 110 12.08 -6.25 5.40
C ILE A 110 12.57 -6.16 3.95
N MET A 111 12.12 -5.14 3.22
CA MET A 111 12.56 -4.88 1.85
C MET A 111 14.05 -4.54 1.78
N LYS A 112 14.57 -3.70 2.69
CA LYS A 112 16.02 -3.37 2.72
C LYS A 112 16.86 -4.63 2.86
N LYS A 113 16.49 -5.53 3.77
CA LYS A 113 17.18 -6.81 3.92
C LYS A 113 17.13 -7.66 2.65
N ALA A 114 16.01 -7.70 1.95
CA ALA A 114 15.86 -8.45 0.70
C ALA A 114 16.69 -7.83 -0.43
N THR A 115 16.71 -6.50 -0.56
CA THR A 115 17.52 -5.80 -1.57
C THR A 115 19.00 -5.89 -1.29
N ASP A 116 19.44 -5.92 -0.04
CA ASP A 116 20.85 -6.15 0.35
C ASP A 116 21.31 -7.56 -0.05
N ASN A 117 20.44 -8.56 0.08
CA ASN A 117 20.73 -9.92 -0.36
C ASN A 117 20.87 -10.05 -1.90
N GLU A 118 20.13 -9.22 -2.64
CA GLU A 118 20.25 -9.11 -4.12
C GLU A 118 21.40 -8.18 -4.56
N GLY A 119 22.11 -7.55 -3.61
CA GLY A 119 23.26 -6.68 -3.89
C GLY A 119 22.91 -5.29 -4.42
N LEU A 120 21.71 -4.79 -4.17
CA LEU A 120 21.27 -3.46 -4.60
C LEU A 120 21.82 -2.37 -3.67
N GLU A 121 22.77 -1.57 -4.16
CA GLU A 121 23.42 -0.49 -3.39
C GLU A 121 22.66 0.85 -3.43
N ASN A 122 21.81 1.06 -4.45
CA ASN A 122 21.05 2.28 -4.69
C ASN A 122 19.75 2.39 -3.84
N VAL A 123 19.55 1.51 -2.84
CA VAL A 123 18.33 1.42 -2.04
C VAL A 123 18.54 1.97 -0.63
N LYS A 124 17.73 2.95 -0.24
CA LYS A 124 17.77 3.61 1.08
C LYS A 124 16.39 3.57 1.75
N ILE A 125 16.36 3.51 3.07
CA ILE A 125 15.13 3.66 3.86
C ILE A 125 14.87 5.15 4.08
N ALA A 126 13.61 5.58 3.88
CA ALA A 126 13.21 6.94 4.17
C ALA A 126 13.38 7.29 5.67
N PRO A 127 13.71 8.54 6.01
CA PRO A 127 13.70 9.01 7.40
C PRO A 127 12.37 8.73 8.09
N ASP A 128 12.42 8.45 9.40
CA ASP A 128 11.25 8.08 10.21
C ASP A 128 10.02 8.98 10.01
N PRO A 129 10.15 10.32 9.99
CA PRO A 129 8.99 11.21 9.80
C PRO A 129 8.30 11.08 8.45
N LEU A 130 8.98 10.55 7.44
CA LEU A 130 8.51 10.45 6.06
C LEU A 130 8.10 9.02 5.68
N ARG A 131 8.47 8.03 6.49
CA ARG A 131 8.34 6.62 6.15
C ARG A 131 6.92 6.09 6.23
N TYR A 132 6.12 6.55 7.18
CA TYR A 132 4.80 5.98 7.46
C TYR A 132 3.67 6.79 6.85
N GLN A 133 2.48 6.18 6.80
CA GLN A 133 1.27 6.83 6.31
C GLN A 133 0.96 8.09 7.12
N THR A 134 0.61 9.16 6.42
CA THR A 134 0.19 10.41 7.04
C THR A 134 -1.14 10.87 6.47
N GLY A 135 -1.92 11.60 7.26
CA GLY A 135 -3.12 12.28 6.75
C GLY A 135 -2.78 13.30 5.66
N TYR A 136 -1.59 13.91 5.73
CA TYR A 136 -1.09 14.82 4.71
C TYR A 136 -0.88 14.11 3.36
N GLY A 137 -0.19 12.97 3.35
CA GLY A 137 -0.01 12.15 2.13
C GLY A 137 -1.34 11.70 1.53
N VAL A 138 -2.31 11.31 2.37
CA VAL A 138 -3.68 10.99 1.91
C VAL A 138 -4.35 12.20 1.25
N CYS A 139 -4.23 13.38 1.83
CA CYS A 139 -4.79 14.60 1.24
C CYS A 139 -4.14 14.95 -0.10
N LEU A 140 -2.82 14.84 -0.22
CA LEU A 140 -2.12 15.10 -1.48
C LEU A 140 -2.51 14.10 -2.57
N ALA A 141 -2.55 12.81 -2.26
CA ALA A 141 -2.99 11.78 -3.20
C ALA A 141 -4.45 11.99 -3.65
N ALA A 142 -5.29 12.56 -2.77
CA ALA A 142 -6.68 12.81 -3.07
C ALA A 142 -6.93 13.98 -4.04
N VAL A 143 -5.96 14.86 -4.24
CA VAL A 143 -6.12 16.04 -5.13
C VAL A 143 -6.50 15.62 -6.55
N ASN A 144 -5.89 14.55 -7.05
CA ASN A 144 -6.12 14.03 -8.40
C ASN A 144 -7.00 12.77 -8.42
N ALA A 145 -7.48 12.32 -7.26
CA ALA A 145 -8.32 11.13 -7.17
C ALA A 145 -9.76 11.43 -7.64
N PRO A 146 -10.45 10.45 -8.25
CA PRO A 146 -11.84 10.62 -8.63
C PRO A 146 -12.72 10.87 -7.40
N GLN A 147 -13.66 11.79 -7.55
CA GLN A 147 -14.67 12.03 -6.52
C GLN A 147 -15.72 10.91 -6.54
N LEU A 148 -16.02 10.40 -5.35
CA LEU A 148 -16.96 9.31 -5.12
C LEU A 148 -18.12 9.81 -4.23
N THR A 149 -19.28 9.17 -4.36
CA THR A 149 -20.32 9.30 -3.32
C THR A 149 -19.93 8.46 -2.09
N PRO A 150 -20.50 8.76 -0.91
CA PRO A 150 -20.23 7.93 0.28
C PRO A 150 -20.53 6.43 0.07
N GLU A 151 -21.56 6.10 -0.73
CA GLU A 151 -21.95 4.71 -1.03
C GLU A 151 -20.87 3.97 -1.84
N GLN A 152 -20.23 4.66 -2.79
CA GLN A 152 -19.19 4.11 -3.67
C GLN A 152 -17.86 3.88 -2.97
N LEU A 153 -17.67 4.46 -1.78
CA LEU A 153 -16.42 4.32 -1.03
C LEU A 153 -16.27 2.90 -0.48
N MET A 154 -15.35 2.12 -1.02
CA MET A 154 -15.12 0.71 -0.67
C MET A 154 -13.66 0.45 -0.32
N PRO A 155 -13.39 -0.47 0.64
CA PRO A 155 -12.02 -0.89 0.93
C PRO A 155 -11.45 -1.74 -0.20
N MET A 156 -10.14 -1.66 -0.41
CA MET A 156 -9.39 -2.51 -1.33
C MET A 156 -8.65 -3.60 -0.53
N TYR A 157 -8.87 -4.85 -0.89
CA TYR A 157 -8.25 -6.00 -0.26
C TYR A 157 -7.39 -6.75 -1.29
N LEU A 158 -6.07 -6.69 -1.13
CA LEU A 158 -5.12 -7.45 -1.97
C LEU A 158 -4.99 -8.91 -1.52
N LYS A 159 -5.38 -9.21 -0.28
CA LYS A 159 -5.45 -10.57 0.26
C LYS A 159 -6.82 -10.83 0.86
N LEU A 160 -7.26 -12.09 0.78
CA LEU A 160 -8.41 -12.56 1.55
C LEU A 160 -8.11 -12.46 3.06
N PRO A 161 -9.12 -12.19 3.91
CA PRO A 161 -8.97 -12.23 5.36
C PRO A 161 -8.33 -13.53 5.84
N GLN A 162 -7.51 -13.47 6.89
CA GLN A 162 -6.78 -14.62 7.41
C GLN A 162 -7.71 -15.81 7.72
N ALA A 163 -8.83 -15.56 8.38
CA ALA A 163 -9.81 -16.59 8.70
C ALA A 163 -10.38 -17.30 7.44
N GLN A 164 -10.57 -16.57 6.35
CA GLN A 164 -11.05 -17.14 5.10
C GLN A 164 -9.97 -17.98 4.41
N ARG A 165 -8.71 -17.55 4.46
CA ARG A 165 -7.55 -18.31 3.95
C ARG A 165 -7.36 -19.62 4.73
N GLU A 166 -7.44 -19.56 6.06
CA GLU A 166 -7.35 -20.75 6.94
C GLU A 166 -8.50 -21.72 6.69
N LEU A 167 -9.72 -21.22 6.51
CA LEU A 167 -10.87 -22.06 6.18
C LEU A 167 -10.69 -22.75 4.81
N MET A 168 -10.20 -22.01 3.80
CA MET A 168 -9.91 -22.59 2.48
C MET A 168 -8.82 -23.66 2.55
N ALA A 169 -7.75 -23.42 3.33
CA ALA A 169 -6.68 -24.39 3.53
C ALA A 169 -7.21 -25.68 4.20
N LYS A 170 -7.96 -25.56 5.30
CA LYS A 170 -8.60 -26.71 5.98
C LYS A 170 -9.54 -27.49 5.06
N ASN A 171 -10.34 -26.80 4.27
CA ASN A 171 -11.25 -27.47 3.32
C ASN A 171 -10.47 -28.19 2.20
N ALA A 172 -9.35 -27.64 1.75
CA ALA A 172 -8.50 -28.30 0.76
C ALA A 172 -7.80 -29.57 1.31
N GLU A 173 -7.35 -29.54 2.57
CA GLU A 173 -6.79 -30.69 3.28
C GLU A 173 -7.86 -31.78 3.47
N ALA A 174 -9.03 -31.44 3.98
CA ALA A 174 -10.15 -32.37 4.16
C ALA A 174 -10.64 -33.00 2.85
N TYR A 175 -10.49 -32.29 1.72
CA TYR A 175 -10.81 -32.83 0.40
C TYR A 175 -9.76 -33.83 -0.10
N LYS A 176 -8.47 -33.63 0.24
CA LYS A 176 -7.40 -34.61 -0.07
C LYS A 176 -7.55 -35.89 0.73
N GLU A 177 -7.78 -35.79 2.06
CA GLU A 177 -7.99 -36.94 2.94
C GLU A 177 -9.20 -37.81 2.56
N ARG A 178 -10.19 -37.26 1.88
CA ARG A 178 -11.35 -38.03 1.40
C ARG A 178 -11.11 -38.79 0.09
N LYS A 179 -9.98 -38.55 -0.57
CA LYS A 179 -9.61 -39.19 -1.84
C LYS A 179 -8.53 -40.26 -1.69
N GLU A 180 -7.90 -40.35 -0.51
CA GLU A 180 -7.05 -41.47 -0.08
C GLU A 180 -7.89 -42.54 0.66
#